data_b61eef2098a505c1a4a8225ab2b7891d
#
_entry.id   b61eef2098a505c1a4a8225ab2b7891d
#
_cell.length_a   1.000
_cell.length_b   1.000
_cell.length_c   1.000
_cell.angle_alpha   90.00
_cell.angle_beta   90.00
_cell.angle_gamma   90.00
#
_symmetry.space_group_name_H-M   'P 1'
#
loop_
_entity.id
_entity.type
_entity.pdbx_description
1 polymer ?
#
loop_
_entity_poly.entity_id
_entity_poly.type
_entity_poly.pdbx_seq_one_letter_code
_entity_poly.pdbx_strand_id
1 'polypeptide(L)'
;MKKKIIIIISIIVSVILIILIYNIYRIKTAKISITYKDELIADFASSVKVSSFIESINGKIIDDYTINTDTLGKKKISYVYINDDGIKLKQSYELEVKDREAPLVWLGKSYNVTVGSIDNLKSKILCGDNYDENPICEIEGAYNLEEVGSYDLVYKAIDSSGN
;
A
#
# COMPACT_ATOMS: atom_id res chain seq x y z
N MET A 1 10.15 23.43 -60.60
CA MET A 1 10.66 22.94 -59.27
C MET A 1 9.62 23.06 -58.18
N LYS A 2 9.01 24.20 -57.87
CA LYS A 2 8.07 24.39 -56.75
C LYS A 2 6.87 23.43 -56.74
N LYS A 3 6.21 23.16 -57.91
CA LYS A 3 5.07 22.22 -57.99
C LYS A 3 5.46 20.77 -57.62
N LYS A 4 6.64 20.26 -58.02
CA LYS A 4 7.12 18.92 -57.65
C LYS A 4 7.37 18.79 -56.15
N ILE A 5 7.92 19.86 -55.52
CA ILE A 5 8.15 19.89 -54.07
C ILE A 5 6.85 19.84 -53.29
N ILE A 6 5.80 20.60 -53.73
CA ILE A 6 4.48 20.57 -53.09
C ILE A 6 3.83 19.18 -53.17
N ILE A 7 3.94 18.49 -54.30
CA ILE A 7 3.41 17.14 -54.47
C ILE A 7 4.12 16.16 -53.53
N ILE A 8 5.44 16.25 -53.42
CA ILE A 8 6.22 15.39 -52.51
C ILE A 8 5.82 15.63 -51.05
N ILE A 9 5.68 16.88 -50.63
CA ILE A 9 5.25 17.24 -49.27
C ILE A 9 3.84 16.69 -48.99
N SER A 10 2.90 16.85 -49.94
CA SER A 10 1.53 16.32 -49.81
C SER A 10 1.52 14.80 -49.65
N ILE A 11 2.33 14.06 -50.39
CA ILE A 11 2.45 12.60 -50.24
C ILE A 11 3.01 12.24 -48.87
N ILE A 12 4.05 12.91 -48.38
CA ILE A 12 4.63 12.69 -47.07
C ILE A 12 3.59 12.92 -45.96
N VAL A 13 2.84 14.02 -46.04
CA VAL A 13 1.79 14.34 -45.05
C VAL A 13 0.69 13.28 -45.09
N SER A 14 0.26 12.82 -46.27
CA SER A 14 -0.73 11.75 -46.38
C SER A 14 -0.26 10.45 -45.77
N VAL A 15 0.99 10.05 -45.99
CA VAL A 15 1.59 8.84 -45.37
C VAL A 15 1.64 8.95 -43.86
N ILE A 16 2.04 10.11 -43.32
CA ILE A 16 2.06 10.34 -41.88
C ILE A 16 0.64 10.23 -41.30
N LEU A 17 -0.36 10.79 -41.94
CA LEU A 17 -1.76 10.70 -41.51
C LEU A 17 -2.26 9.25 -41.51
N ILE A 18 -1.94 8.47 -42.53
CA ILE A 18 -2.31 7.05 -42.58
C ILE A 18 -1.67 6.27 -41.43
N ILE A 19 -0.39 6.49 -41.14
CA ILE A 19 0.31 5.88 -40.04
C ILE A 19 -0.32 6.25 -38.68
N LEU A 20 -0.69 7.52 -38.49
CA LEU A 20 -1.36 7.99 -37.27
C LEU A 20 -2.73 7.31 -37.09
N ILE A 21 -3.55 7.28 -38.16
CA ILE A 21 -4.87 6.61 -38.12
C ILE A 21 -4.71 5.14 -37.79
N TYR A 22 -3.75 4.47 -38.43
CA TYR A 22 -3.47 3.05 -38.17
C TYR A 22 -3.03 2.81 -36.72
N ASN A 23 -2.17 3.64 -36.15
CA ASN A 23 -1.77 3.51 -34.75
C ASN A 23 -2.93 3.76 -33.79
N ILE A 24 -3.78 4.77 -34.05
CA ILE A 24 -4.99 5.01 -33.26
C ILE A 24 -5.92 3.80 -33.33
N TYR A 25 -6.13 3.24 -34.52
CA TYR A 25 -6.93 2.04 -34.69
C TYR A 25 -6.38 0.85 -33.90
N ARG A 26 -5.06 0.58 -33.99
CA ARG A 26 -4.41 -0.48 -33.22
C ARG A 26 -4.60 -0.34 -31.70
N ILE A 27 -4.45 0.90 -31.16
CA ILE A 27 -4.64 1.16 -29.74
C ILE A 27 -6.10 0.93 -29.32
N LYS A 28 -7.07 1.38 -30.13
CA LYS A 28 -8.51 1.22 -29.83
C LYS A 28 -8.98 -0.25 -29.91
N THR A 29 -8.36 -1.05 -30.75
CA THR A 29 -8.71 -2.46 -30.95
C THR A 29 -7.82 -3.42 -30.15
N ALA A 30 -6.87 -2.87 -29.37
CA ALA A 30 -5.96 -3.67 -28.56
C ALA A 30 -6.73 -4.52 -27.55
N LYS A 31 -6.42 -5.80 -27.52
CA LYS A 31 -6.98 -6.74 -26.55
C LYS A 31 -6.35 -6.46 -25.18
N ILE A 32 -7.20 -6.18 -24.20
CA ILE A 32 -6.81 -6.01 -22.79
C ILE A 32 -7.33 -7.23 -22.03
N SER A 33 -6.44 -7.94 -21.35
CA SER A 33 -6.78 -9.05 -20.47
C SER A 33 -5.90 -8.95 -19.23
N ILE A 34 -6.48 -8.42 -18.16
CA ILE A 34 -5.79 -8.21 -16.87
C ILE A 34 -6.72 -8.70 -15.78
N THR A 35 -6.22 -9.57 -14.91
CA THR A 35 -6.90 -9.99 -13.68
C THR A 35 -6.12 -9.47 -12.50
N TYR A 36 -6.81 -8.83 -11.59
CA TYR A 36 -6.24 -8.36 -10.33
C TYR A 36 -6.52 -9.38 -9.23
N LYS A 37 -5.73 -9.36 -8.18
CA LYS A 37 -5.98 -10.16 -6.97
C LYS A 37 -7.30 -9.75 -6.32
N ASP A 38 -7.91 -10.66 -5.58
CA ASP A 38 -9.19 -10.43 -4.89
C ASP A 38 -9.09 -9.30 -3.87
N GLU A 39 -7.94 -9.18 -3.18
CA GLU A 39 -7.66 -8.11 -2.24
C GLU A 39 -6.61 -7.15 -2.79
N LEU A 40 -7.03 -5.90 -2.99
CA LEU A 40 -6.16 -4.79 -3.36
C LEU A 40 -5.89 -3.94 -2.13
N ILE A 41 -5.21 -4.55 -1.14
CA ILE A 41 -4.85 -3.94 0.14
C ILE A 41 -3.34 -4.05 0.33
N ALA A 42 -2.70 -2.97 0.74
CA ALA A 42 -1.31 -2.94 1.19
C ALA A 42 -1.25 -2.50 2.64
N ASP A 43 -0.26 -3.00 3.38
CA ASP A 43 -0.02 -2.54 4.73
C ASP A 43 0.70 -1.19 4.73
N PHE A 44 0.46 -0.40 5.75
CA PHE A 44 1.16 0.86 5.99
C PHE A 44 2.68 0.64 6.02
N ALA A 45 3.44 1.58 5.47
CA ALA A 45 4.91 1.55 5.40
C ALA A 45 5.51 0.27 4.77
N SER A 46 4.71 -0.52 4.03
CA SER A 46 5.18 -1.72 3.35
C SER A 46 5.84 -1.41 2.00
N SER A 47 6.75 -2.29 1.56
CA SER A 47 7.41 -2.18 0.26
C SER A 47 6.76 -3.12 -0.75
N VAL A 48 5.76 -2.64 -1.46
CA VAL A 48 5.02 -3.40 -2.48
C VAL A 48 5.16 -2.77 -3.86
N LYS A 49 5.17 -3.61 -4.89
CA LYS A 49 5.26 -3.18 -6.29
C LYS A 49 3.89 -3.20 -6.97
N VAL A 50 3.79 -2.49 -8.09
CA VAL A 50 2.56 -2.48 -8.92
C VAL A 50 2.14 -3.89 -9.31
N SER A 51 3.09 -4.74 -9.71
CA SER A 51 2.82 -6.14 -10.11
C SER A 51 2.31 -7.02 -8.98
N SER A 52 2.56 -6.65 -7.71
CA SER A 52 2.16 -7.44 -6.55
C SER A 52 0.64 -7.69 -6.46
N PHE A 53 -0.16 -6.83 -7.09
CA PHE A 53 -1.63 -6.85 -7.07
C PHE A 53 -2.25 -7.34 -8.38
N ILE A 54 -1.43 -7.74 -9.34
CA ILE A 54 -1.86 -8.28 -10.64
C ILE A 54 -1.68 -9.80 -10.61
N GLU A 55 -2.76 -10.54 -10.79
CA GLU A 55 -2.75 -11.99 -10.86
C GLU A 55 -2.31 -12.47 -12.25
N SER A 56 -2.88 -11.86 -13.30
CA SER A 56 -2.50 -12.17 -14.67
C SER A 56 -2.60 -10.94 -15.58
N ILE A 57 -1.77 -10.90 -16.60
CA ILE A 57 -1.74 -9.83 -17.61
C ILE A 57 -1.29 -10.40 -18.95
N ASN A 58 -1.98 -10.02 -20.03
CA ASN A 58 -1.57 -10.36 -21.39
C ASN A 58 -0.45 -9.42 -21.87
N GLY A 59 0.74 -9.63 -21.36
CA GLY A 59 1.89 -8.80 -21.70
C GLY A 59 2.85 -8.56 -20.55
N LYS A 60 3.56 -7.43 -20.57
CA LYS A 60 4.60 -7.11 -19.59
C LYS A 60 4.47 -5.67 -19.09
N ILE A 61 4.52 -5.46 -17.78
CA ILE A 61 4.63 -4.13 -17.16
C ILE A 61 6.00 -3.54 -17.50
N ILE A 62 6.02 -2.28 -17.94
CA ILE A 62 7.26 -1.59 -18.35
C ILE A 62 7.98 -1.03 -17.14
N ASP A 63 7.23 -0.39 -16.24
CA ASP A 63 7.74 0.24 -15.04
C ASP A 63 6.99 -0.31 -13.82
N ASP A 64 7.62 -1.29 -13.17
CA ASP A 64 7.11 -1.95 -11.98
C ASP A 64 7.67 -1.26 -10.72
N TYR A 65 7.23 -0.03 -10.49
CA TYR A 65 7.70 0.79 -9.38
C TYR A 65 7.13 0.34 -8.02
N THR A 66 7.85 0.71 -6.96
CA THR A 66 7.38 0.55 -5.59
C THR A 66 6.33 1.59 -5.27
N ILE A 67 5.18 1.14 -4.77
CA ILE A 67 4.06 2.00 -4.38
C ILE A 67 4.39 2.66 -3.03
N ASN A 68 4.14 3.96 -2.93
CA ASN A 68 4.23 4.64 -1.64
C ASN A 68 3.03 4.26 -0.76
N THR A 69 3.29 3.65 0.40
CA THR A 69 2.32 3.20 1.40
C THR A 69 2.42 3.97 2.72
N ASP A 70 3.11 5.12 2.76
CA ASP A 70 3.32 5.94 3.97
C ASP A 70 2.09 6.76 4.39
N THR A 71 0.95 6.58 3.74
CA THR A 71 -0.32 7.21 4.12
C THR A 71 -1.45 6.23 3.91
N LEU A 72 -2.37 6.15 4.87
CA LEU A 72 -3.56 5.30 4.79
C LEU A 72 -4.56 5.80 3.75
N GLY A 73 -5.45 4.90 3.34
CA GLY A 73 -6.58 5.18 2.48
C GLY A 73 -6.41 4.72 1.03
N LYS A 74 -7.38 5.11 0.21
CA LYS A 74 -7.47 4.68 -1.18
C LYS A 74 -6.54 5.47 -2.09
N LYS A 75 -5.82 4.75 -2.94
CA LYS A 75 -4.85 5.30 -3.90
C LYS A 75 -5.12 4.74 -5.29
N LYS A 76 -5.15 5.61 -6.29
CA LYS A 76 -5.20 5.18 -7.68
C LYS A 76 -3.79 4.90 -8.19
N ILE A 77 -3.51 3.65 -8.45
CA ILE A 77 -2.23 3.18 -8.99
C ILE A 77 -2.34 3.11 -10.51
N SER A 78 -1.48 3.84 -11.21
CA SER A 78 -1.47 3.90 -12.67
C SER A 78 -0.16 3.34 -13.20
N TYR A 79 -0.22 2.45 -14.16
CA TYR A 79 0.96 1.81 -14.75
C TYR A 79 0.84 1.68 -16.26
N VAL A 80 1.96 1.40 -16.89
CA VAL A 80 2.04 1.18 -18.33
C VAL A 80 2.55 -0.22 -18.58
N TYR A 81 1.89 -0.93 -19.50
CA TYR A 81 2.33 -2.25 -19.94
C TYR A 81 2.33 -2.36 -21.46
N ILE A 82 3.06 -3.32 -22.00
CA ILE A 82 3.02 -3.71 -23.41
C ILE A 82 2.28 -5.03 -23.47
N ASN A 83 1.17 -5.08 -24.25
CA ASN A 83 0.44 -6.32 -24.44
C ASN A 83 1.20 -7.28 -25.41
N ASP A 84 0.69 -8.50 -25.58
CA ASP A 84 1.30 -9.52 -26.45
C ASP A 84 1.38 -9.08 -27.92
N ASP A 85 0.54 -8.14 -28.36
CA ASP A 85 0.60 -7.54 -29.70
C ASP A 85 1.64 -6.41 -29.82
N GLY A 86 2.41 -6.14 -28.76
CA GLY A 86 3.42 -5.10 -28.71
C GLY A 86 2.84 -3.69 -28.60
N ILE A 87 1.57 -3.55 -28.15
CA ILE A 87 0.90 -2.26 -28.01
C ILE A 87 1.09 -1.74 -26.58
N LYS A 88 1.59 -0.52 -26.47
CA LYS A 88 1.78 0.17 -25.19
C LYS A 88 0.46 0.74 -24.69
N LEU A 89 0.01 0.30 -23.50
CA LEU A 89 -1.28 0.65 -22.91
C LEU A 89 -1.09 1.16 -21.48
N LYS A 90 -1.92 2.14 -21.09
CA LYS A 90 -1.97 2.64 -19.71
C LYS A 90 -3.19 2.07 -19.00
N GLN A 91 -2.98 1.55 -17.81
CA GLN A 91 -4.01 0.99 -16.95
C GLN A 91 -3.91 1.52 -15.53
N SER A 92 -4.95 1.29 -14.73
CA SER A 92 -4.94 1.65 -13.31
C SER A 92 -5.89 0.77 -12.52
N TYR A 93 -5.59 0.62 -11.22
CA TYR A 93 -6.46 0.02 -10.24
C TYR A 93 -6.50 0.89 -8.97
N GLU A 94 -7.47 0.67 -8.10
CA GLU A 94 -7.58 1.30 -6.78
C GLU A 94 -6.97 0.36 -5.75
N LEU A 95 -6.01 0.85 -4.97
CA LEU A 95 -5.37 0.15 -3.87
C LEU A 95 -5.76 0.85 -2.56
N GLU A 96 -6.10 0.09 -1.53
CA GLU A 96 -6.33 0.63 -0.19
C GLU A 96 -5.11 0.34 0.70
N VAL A 97 -4.54 1.37 1.31
CA VAL A 97 -3.47 1.23 2.32
C VAL A 97 -4.13 1.23 3.68
N LYS A 98 -3.87 0.18 4.47
CA LYS A 98 -4.39 -0.01 5.83
C LYS A 98 -3.25 -0.23 6.80
N ASP A 99 -3.46 0.19 8.02
CA ASP A 99 -2.70 -0.28 9.14
C ASP A 99 -3.38 -1.54 9.69
N ARG A 100 -2.64 -2.64 9.73
CA ARG A 100 -3.08 -3.96 10.21
C ARG A 100 -2.08 -4.57 11.19
N GLU A 101 -1.10 -3.78 11.61
CA GLU A 101 -0.09 -4.20 12.58
C GLU A 101 -0.55 -3.77 13.98
N ALA A 102 -0.57 -4.72 14.92
CA ALA A 102 -0.94 -4.43 16.29
C ALA A 102 0.21 -3.72 17.03
N PRO A 103 -0.10 -2.82 17.98
CA PRO A 103 0.91 -2.16 18.78
C PRO A 103 1.77 -3.15 19.57
N LEU A 104 3.04 -2.83 19.71
CA LEU A 104 3.98 -3.58 20.56
C LEU A 104 3.93 -3.06 22.00
N VAL A 105 3.95 -3.98 22.97
CA VAL A 105 4.07 -3.66 24.38
C VAL A 105 5.45 -4.06 24.87
N TRP A 106 6.21 -3.12 25.44
CA TRP A 106 7.52 -3.37 26.05
C TRP A 106 7.38 -3.46 27.56
N LEU A 107 7.64 -4.65 28.10
CA LEU A 107 7.53 -4.97 29.51
C LEU A 107 8.80 -5.61 30.04
N GLY A 108 9.13 -5.29 31.29
CA GLY A 108 9.93 -6.19 32.11
C GLY A 108 9.13 -7.47 32.43
N LYS A 109 9.83 -8.59 32.65
CA LYS A 109 9.18 -9.88 32.97
C LYS A 109 8.38 -9.85 34.27
N SER A 110 8.75 -9.00 35.22
CA SER A 110 8.06 -8.81 36.50
C SER A 110 8.45 -7.46 37.12
N TYR A 111 7.56 -6.90 37.92
CA TYR A 111 7.81 -5.73 38.73
C TYR A 111 7.67 -6.08 40.22
N ASN A 112 8.63 -5.63 41.03
CA ASN A 112 8.55 -5.69 42.48
C ASN A 112 8.08 -4.33 42.99
N VAL A 113 7.03 -4.34 43.80
CA VAL A 113 6.44 -3.15 44.37
C VAL A 113 6.38 -3.32 45.88
N THR A 114 6.68 -2.27 46.63
CA THR A 114 6.61 -2.29 48.07
C THR A 114 5.16 -2.13 48.53
N VAL A 115 4.73 -2.90 49.51
CA VAL A 115 3.41 -2.76 50.16
C VAL A 115 3.19 -1.33 50.64
N GLY A 116 2.01 -0.78 50.38
CA GLY A 116 1.64 0.57 50.75
C GLY A 116 2.24 1.67 49.81
N SER A 117 2.90 1.28 48.70
CA SER A 117 3.39 2.23 47.72
C SER A 117 2.27 2.81 46.86
N ILE A 118 2.53 4.01 46.29
CA ILE A 118 1.60 4.62 45.33
C ILE A 118 1.56 3.75 44.06
N ASP A 119 0.36 3.48 43.56
CA ASP A 119 0.17 2.78 42.30
C ASP A 119 0.72 3.59 41.12
N ASN A 120 1.78 3.09 40.52
CA ASN A 120 2.38 3.67 39.32
C ASN A 120 2.64 2.61 38.24
N LEU A 121 2.00 1.44 38.32
CA LEU A 121 2.21 0.35 37.37
C LEU A 121 1.90 0.78 35.95
N LYS A 122 0.86 1.58 35.74
CA LYS A 122 0.49 2.10 34.43
C LYS A 122 1.62 2.92 33.78
N SER A 123 2.39 3.67 34.58
CA SER A 123 3.50 4.48 34.07
C SER A 123 4.74 3.66 33.67
N LYS A 124 4.75 2.37 34.00
CA LYS A 124 5.83 1.45 33.65
C LYS A 124 5.60 0.70 32.36
N ILE A 125 4.42 0.85 31.75
CA ILE A 125 4.09 0.23 30.47
C ILE A 125 4.53 1.19 29.36
N LEU A 126 5.31 0.64 28.44
CA LEU A 126 5.64 1.34 27.20
C LEU A 126 4.99 0.53 26.07
N CYS A 127 4.19 1.20 25.25
CA CYS A 127 3.72 0.66 24.01
C CYS A 127 3.97 1.64 22.87
N GLY A 128 4.03 1.12 21.66
CA GLY A 128 4.23 1.92 20.47
C GLY A 128 3.78 1.13 19.26
N ASP A 129 3.50 1.85 18.21
CA ASP A 129 2.98 1.32 16.98
C ASP A 129 3.73 1.89 15.78
N ASN A 130 3.57 1.26 14.61
CA ASN A 130 4.22 1.71 13.38
C ASN A 130 3.50 2.89 12.72
N TYR A 131 2.20 3.09 13.03
CA TYR A 131 1.37 4.16 12.50
C TYR A 131 0.85 5.09 13.59
N ASP A 132 0.30 4.54 14.70
CA ASP A 132 -0.27 5.33 15.79
C ASP A 132 0.82 5.81 16.76
N GLU A 133 1.03 7.13 16.84
CA GLU A 133 2.02 7.72 17.74
C GLU A 133 1.64 7.55 19.23
N ASN A 134 0.37 7.31 19.55
CA ASN A 134 -0.16 7.24 20.90
C ASN A 134 -1.16 6.10 21.11
N PRO A 135 -0.76 4.84 20.93
CA PRO A 135 -1.64 3.72 21.16
C PRO A 135 -2.10 3.66 22.63
N ILE A 136 -3.29 3.17 22.87
CA ILE A 136 -3.85 3.03 24.22
C ILE A 136 -3.21 1.83 24.89
N CYS A 137 -2.54 2.03 26.03
CA CYS A 137 -1.96 0.98 26.85
C CYS A 137 -2.75 0.82 28.15
N GLU A 138 -3.23 -0.40 28.40
CA GLU A 138 -4.07 -0.74 29.56
C GLU A 138 -3.51 -1.91 30.33
N ILE A 139 -3.85 -1.96 31.64
CA ILE A 139 -3.59 -3.08 32.52
C ILE A 139 -4.94 -3.69 32.90
N GLU A 140 -5.08 -4.97 32.67
CA GLU A 140 -6.21 -5.78 33.12
C GLU A 140 -5.76 -6.74 34.20
N GLY A 141 -6.61 -6.97 35.19
CA GLY A 141 -6.35 -7.85 36.31
C GLY A 141 -6.57 -7.15 37.66
N ALA A 142 -6.78 -7.96 38.70
CA ALA A 142 -6.92 -7.46 40.06
C ALA A 142 -5.62 -7.60 40.82
N TYR A 143 -5.19 -6.56 41.51
CA TYR A 143 -4.06 -6.56 42.41
C TYR A 143 -4.35 -5.66 43.62
N ASN A 144 -3.67 -5.95 44.75
CA ASN A 144 -3.81 -5.18 45.97
C ASN A 144 -2.41 -4.78 46.47
N LEU A 145 -2.14 -3.48 46.44
CA LEU A 145 -0.84 -2.93 46.90
C LEU A 145 -0.71 -2.87 48.44
N GLU A 146 -1.77 -3.12 49.19
CA GLU A 146 -1.77 -3.18 50.66
C GLU A 146 -1.44 -4.59 51.22
N GLU A 147 -1.34 -5.59 50.34
CA GLU A 147 -1.12 -6.98 50.75
C GLU A 147 0.11 -7.57 50.03
N VAL A 148 0.88 -8.37 50.78
CA VAL A 148 2.00 -9.13 50.20
C VAL A 148 1.45 -10.27 49.37
N GLY A 149 1.81 -10.33 48.09
CA GLY A 149 1.35 -11.38 47.20
C GLY A 149 2.01 -11.27 45.81
N SER A 150 1.69 -12.26 44.98
CA SER A 150 1.98 -12.20 43.52
C SER A 150 0.68 -12.08 42.78
N TYR A 151 0.63 -11.15 41.82
CA TYR A 151 -0.56 -10.85 41.03
C TYR A 151 -0.21 -10.99 39.55
N ASP A 152 -1.05 -11.73 38.83
CA ASP A 152 -0.94 -11.85 37.38
C ASP A 152 -1.75 -10.75 36.71
N LEU A 153 -1.09 -9.95 35.86
CA LEU A 153 -1.69 -8.84 35.14
C LEU A 153 -1.55 -9.06 33.64
N VAL A 154 -2.57 -8.68 32.91
CA VAL A 154 -2.59 -8.67 31.43
C VAL A 154 -2.39 -7.24 30.97
N TYR A 155 -1.45 -7.06 30.06
CA TYR A 155 -1.21 -5.77 29.41
C TYR A 155 -1.79 -5.82 28.01
N LYS A 156 -2.55 -4.78 27.68
CA LYS A 156 -3.24 -4.65 26.41
C LYS A 156 -2.86 -3.35 25.75
N ALA A 157 -2.57 -3.40 24.48
CA ALA A 157 -2.40 -2.21 23.66
C ALA A 157 -3.36 -2.24 22.49
N ILE A 158 -3.93 -1.09 22.15
CA ILE A 158 -4.87 -0.92 21.06
C ILE A 158 -4.50 0.37 20.33
N ASP A 159 -4.36 0.28 19.01
CA ASP A 159 -4.14 1.44 18.16
C ASP A 159 -5.44 2.11 17.70
N SER A 160 -5.33 3.22 16.97
CA SER A 160 -6.45 3.94 16.39
C SER A 160 -7.09 3.23 15.19
N SER A 161 -6.43 2.22 14.64
CA SER A 161 -6.93 1.36 13.55
C SER A 161 -7.76 0.20 14.06
N GLY A 162 -7.69 -0.09 15.38
CA GLY A 162 -8.44 -1.14 16.06
C GLY A 162 -7.71 -2.48 16.13
N ASN A 163 -6.38 -2.48 15.92
CA ASN A 163 -5.56 -3.66 16.09
C ASN A 163 -5.10 -3.84 17.53
#